data_8ccbf52b8b2f070546645b64190c793b
#
_entry.id   8ccbf52b8b2f070546645b64190c793b
#
_cell.length_a   1.000
_cell.length_b   1.000
_cell.length_c   1.000
_cell.angle_alpha   90.00
_cell.angle_beta   90.00
_cell.angle_gamma   90.00
#
_symmetry.space_group_name_H-M   'P 1'
#
loop_
_entity.id
_entity.type
_entity.pdbx_description
1 polymer ?
#
loop_
_entity_poly.entity_id
_entity_poly.type
_entity_poly.pdbx_seq_one_letter_code
_entity_poly.pdbx_strand_id
1 'polypeptide(L)'
;MIADDLTGAADAAVHFAGTRAVEVVLPAPGLALDWALPADGGLSVLDTETRNLRDEQAVELITFACEGLGEGVFKKVDSTLRGPVAAELQAARMALGRRATVLAPSLPAQDRVVDAGRLLIGGSVAGSVAEILGVAVVPVPVEALAEGVLAPLV
;
A
#
# COMPACT_ATOMS: atom_id res chain seq x y z
N MET A 1 0.22 -9.16 -2.91
CA MET A 1 0.51 -7.89 -2.18
C MET A 1 1.62 -7.15 -2.92
N ILE A 2 1.60 -5.82 -2.92
CA ILE A 2 2.66 -4.97 -3.51
C ILE A 2 3.22 -4.08 -2.41
N ALA A 3 4.54 -4.01 -2.24
CA ALA A 3 5.22 -3.17 -1.25
C ALA A 3 6.22 -2.23 -1.95
N ASP A 4 6.49 -1.10 -1.34
CA ASP A 4 7.38 -0.06 -1.85
C ASP A 4 8.85 -0.26 -1.44
N ASP A 5 9.09 -1.14 -0.45
CA ASP A 5 10.43 -1.56 -0.03
C ASP A 5 10.42 -2.96 0.59
N LEU A 6 11.61 -3.59 0.65
CA LEU A 6 11.79 -4.94 1.18
C LEU A 6 11.38 -5.08 2.66
N THR A 7 11.72 -4.09 3.49
CA THR A 7 11.36 -4.13 4.92
C THR A 7 9.84 -4.14 5.08
N GLY A 8 9.14 -3.26 4.36
CA GLY A 8 7.67 -3.22 4.37
C GLY A 8 7.04 -4.48 3.81
N ALA A 9 7.65 -5.08 2.77
CA ALA A 9 7.21 -6.36 2.23
C ALA A 9 7.29 -7.46 3.29
N ALA A 10 8.45 -7.62 3.94
CA ALA A 10 8.68 -8.64 4.96
C ALA A 10 7.79 -8.43 6.20
N ASP A 11 7.70 -7.20 6.71
CA ASP A 11 6.87 -6.85 7.87
C ASP A 11 5.38 -7.15 7.63
N ALA A 12 4.88 -6.88 6.43
CA ALA A 12 3.51 -7.20 6.10
C ALA A 12 3.29 -8.71 5.85
N ALA A 13 4.25 -9.37 5.20
CA ALA A 13 4.20 -10.78 4.85
C ALA A 13 4.12 -11.70 6.08
N VAL A 14 4.87 -11.40 7.14
CA VAL A 14 4.96 -12.24 8.35
C VAL A 14 3.59 -12.48 9.02
N HIS A 15 2.66 -11.54 8.90
CA HIS A 15 1.31 -11.69 9.47
C HIS A 15 0.49 -12.80 8.81
N PHE A 16 0.87 -13.24 7.63
CA PHE A 16 0.18 -14.29 6.87
C PHE A 16 0.90 -15.65 6.94
N ALA A 17 2.19 -15.67 7.32
CA ALA A 17 3.02 -16.87 7.29
C ALA A 17 2.51 -18.02 8.18
N GLY A 18 1.71 -17.72 9.22
CA GLY A 18 1.09 -18.73 10.08
C GLY A 18 -0.15 -19.42 9.47
N THR A 19 -0.70 -18.90 8.36
CA THR A 19 -1.96 -19.37 7.77
C THR A 19 -1.84 -19.84 6.32
N ARG A 20 -0.77 -19.44 5.62
CA ARG A 20 -0.53 -19.81 4.21
C ARG A 20 0.95 -19.72 3.85
N ALA A 21 1.34 -20.34 2.75
CA ALA A 21 2.67 -20.13 2.17
C ALA A 21 2.81 -18.67 1.75
N VAL A 22 3.96 -18.06 2.05
CA VAL A 22 4.27 -16.67 1.70
C VAL A 22 5.62 -16.61 1.01
N GLU A 23 5.68 -15.93 -0.10
CA GLU A 23 6.90 -15.61 -0.81
C GLU A 23 7.06 -14.10 -0.97
N VAL A 24 8.28 -13.61 -0.90
CA VAL A 24 8.63 -12.22 -1.23
C VAL A 24 9.42 -12.25 -2.53
N VAL A 25 8.88 -11.61 -3.55
CA VAL A 25 9.50 -11.51 -4.87
C VAL A 25 10.27 -10.20 -4.95
N LEU A 26 11.55 -10.29 -5.27
CA LEU A 26 12.43 -9.15 -5.45
C LEU A 26 12.63 -8.86 -6.94
N PRO A 27 12.61 -7.59 -7.37
CA PRO A 27 12.94 -7.25 -8.74
C PRO A 27 14.40 -7.60 -9.03
N ALA A 28 14.64 -8.34 -10.08
CA ALA A 28 15.99 -8.63 -10.53
C ALA A 28 16.40 -7.65 -11.64
N PRO A 29 17.56 -6.99 -11.56
CA PRO A 29 18.02 -6.06 -12.58
C PRO A 29 18.05 -6.71 -13.97
N GLY A 30 17.34 -6.13 -14.94
CA GLY A 30 17.32 -6.58 -16.33
C GLY A 30 16.48 -7.81 -16.63
N LEU A 31 15.78 -8.38 -15.65
CA LEU A 31 14.77 -9.41 -15.87
C LEU A 31 13.38 -8.79 -15.94
N ALA A 32 12.56 -9.29 -16.84
CA ALA A 32 11.13 -9.00 -16.79
C ALA A 32 10.58 -9.47 -15.44
N LEU A 33 9.71 -8.67 -14.85
CA LEU A 33 9.06 -9.02 -13.60
C LEU A 33 8.12 -10.21 -13.89
N ASP A 34 8.63 -11.42 -13.73
CA ASP A 34 7.83 -12.64 -13.82
C ASP A 34 7.18 -12.87 -12.43
N TRP A 35 6.13 -12.10 -12.19
CA TRP A 35 5.37 -12.17 -10.97
C TRP A 35 4.00 -12.78 -11.24
N ALA A 36 3.79 -13.99 -10.75
CA ALA A 36 2.51 -14.69 -10.84
C ALA A 36 1.90 -14.88 -9.45
N LEU A 37 0.57 -14.97 -9.42
CA LEU A 37 -0.12 -15.38 -8.20
C LEU A 37 0.20 -16.84 -7.91
N PRO A 38 0.49 -17.23 -6.65
CA PRO A 38 0.72 -18.62 -6.28
C PRO A 38 -0.49 -19.49 -6.62
N ALA A 39 -0.25 -20.61 -7.30
CA ALA A 39 -1.30 -21.51 -7.75
C ALA A 39 -2.03 -22.24 -6.59
N ASP A 40 -1.42 -22.29 -5.41
CA ASP A 40 -1.88 -23.02 -4.22
C ASP A 40 -2.67 -22.16 -3.22
N GLY A 41 -3.02 -20.92 -3.60
CA GLY A 41 -3.69 -19.96 -2.70
C GLY A 41 -2.76 -19.34 -1.66
N GLY A 42 -1.44 -19.42 -1.85
CA GLY A 42 -0.42 -18.70 -1.09
C GLY A 42 -0.53 -17.18 -1.24
N LEU A 43 0.39 -16.48 -0.61
CA LEU A 43 0.54 -15.03 -0.74
C LEU A 43 1.86 -14.70 -1.43
N SER A 44 1.81 -14.03 -2.56
CA SER A 44 2.98 -13.43 -3.17
C SER A 44 3.05 -11.94 -2.81
N VAL A 45 4.20 -11.50 -2.35
CA VAL A 45 4.48 -10.10 -1.99
C VAL A 45 5.58 -9.60 -2.91
N LEU A 46 5.22 -8.72 -3.83
CA LEU A 46 6.17 -8.06 -4.71
C LEU A 46 6.76 -6.83 -4.01
N ASP A 47 8.07 -6.82 -3.82
CA ASP A 47 8.80 -5.60 -3.50
C ASP A 47 9.09 -4.86 -4.81
N THR A 48 8.65 -3.62 -4.93
CA THR A 48 8.86 -2.80 -6.14
C THR A 48 10.06 -1.86 -6.03
N GLU A 49 10.66 -1.73 -4.84
CA GLU A 49 11.78 -0.80 -4.57
C GLU A 49 11.46 0.65 -4.99
N THR A 50 10.18 1.04 -4.98
CA THR A 50 9.72 2.33 -5.51
C THR A 50 9.86 3.48 -4.54
N ARG A 51 10.12 3.24 -3.25
CA ARG A 51 10.16 4.27 -2.20
C ARG A 51 11.07 5.47 -2.52
N ASN A 52 12.17 5.24 -3.20
CA ASN A 52 13.17 6.27 -3.50
C ASN A 52 13.14 6.70 -4.98
N LEU A 53 12.15 6.27 -5.74
CA LEU A 53 11.99 6.64 -7.14
C LEU A 53 11.21 7.94 -7.30
N ARG A 54 11.28 8.52 -8.49
CA ARG A 54 10.41 9.63 -8.90
C ARG A 54 9.02 9.10 -9.23
N ASP A 55 8.02 9.95 -9.13
CA ASP A 55 6.62 9.60 -9.37
C ASP A 55 6.41 8.86 -10.69
N GLU A 56 7.00 9.34 -11.80
CA GLU A 56 6.82 8.74 -13.11
C GLU A 56 7.32 7.29 -13.16
N GLN A 57 8.48 7.03 -12.55
CA GLN A 57 9.08 5.69 -12.51
C GLN A 57 8.25 4.75 -11.63
N ALA A 58 7.76 5.25 -10.50
CA ALA A 58 6.90 4.50 -9.61
C ALA A 58 5.56 4.16 -10.27
N VAL A 59 4.96 5.10 -11.00
CA VAL A 59 3.72 4.88 -11.77
C VAL A 59 3.89 3.75 -12.79
N GLU A 60 4.97 3.76 -13.56
CA GLU A 60 5.25 2.71 -14.56
C GLU A 60 5.34 1.33 -13.90
N LEU A 61 6.14 1.22 -12.83
CA LEU A 61 6.34 -0.06 -12.13
C LEU A 61 5.07 -0.57 -11.44
N ILE A 62 4.32 0.31 -10.78
CA ILE A 62 3.07 -0.07 -10.10
C ILE A 62 1.98 -0.44 -11.12
N THR A 63 1.89 0.29 -12.24
CA THR A 63 0.94 -0.05 -13.30
C THR A 63 1.24 -1.44 -13.84
N PHE A 64 2.50 -1.72 -14.17
CA PHE A 64 2.94 -3.03 -14.64
C PHE A 64 2.68 -4.13 -13.59
N ALA A 65 3.01 -3.86 -12.31
CA ALA A 65 2.78 -4.81 -11.23
C ALA A 65 1.30 -5.15 -11.00
N CYS A 66 0.39 -4.26 -11.38
CA CYS A 66 -1.05 -4.46 -11.26
C CYS A 66 -1.67 -5.11 -12.51
N GLU A 67 -0.96 -5.15 -13.65
CA GLU A 67 -1.46 -5.76 -14.88
C GLU A 67 -1.77 -7.25 -14.69
N GLY A 68 -2.96 -7.67 -15.07
CA GLY A 68 -3.39 -9.05 -14.93
C GLY A 68 -3.78 -9.49 -13.53
N LEU A 69 -3.65 -8.63 -12.52
CA LEU A 69 -4.15 -8.91 -11.19
C LEU A 69 -5.67 -8.67 -11.13
N GLY A 70 -6.35 -9.64 -10.57
CA GLY A 70 -7.78 -9.55 -10.32
C GLY A 70 -8.13 -8.71 -9.09
N GLU A 71 -9.16 -9.12 -8.38
CA GLU A 71 -9.58 -8.52 -7.11
C GLU A 71 -8.63 -8.89 -5.97
N GLY A 72 -8.58 -8.04 -4.92
CA GLY A 72 -7.88 -8.37 -3.69
C GLY A 72 -6.40 -7.98 -3.66
N VAL A 73 -6.01 -6.91 -4.32
CA VAL A 73 -4.64 -6.35 -4.20
C VAL A 73 -4.53 -5.50 -2.94
N PHE A 74 -3.54 -5.80 -2.11
CA PHE A 74 -3.14 -4.97 -0.98
C PHE A 74 -1.82 -4.26 -1.33
N LYS A 75 -1.83 -2.91 -1.31
CA LYS A 75 -0.62 -2.10 -1.49
C LYS A 75 -0.10 -1.68 -0.12
N LYS A 76 1.08 -2.21 0.26
CA LYS A 76 1.79 -1.76 1.46
C LYS A 76 2.49 -0.44 1.18
N VAL A 77 2.31 0.52 2.07
CA VAL A 77 2.94 1.84 2.02
C VAL A 77 3.74 2.10 3.29
N ASP A 78 4.68 3.03 3.23
CA ASP A 78 5.39 3.50 4.41
C ASP A 78 4.43 4.15 5.42
N SER A 79 4.55 3.80 6.69
CA SER A 79 3.67 4.32 7.75
C SER A 79 3.90 5.82 8.08
N THR A 80 4.99 6.40 7.58
CA THR A 80 5.23 7.85 7.62
C THR A 80 4.97 8.53 6.29
N LEU A 81 4.45 7.79 5.30
CA LEU A 81 4.09 8.25 3.96
C LEU A 81 5.27 8.80 3.15
N ARG A 82 6.48 8.22 3.33
CA ARG A 82 7.65 8.54 2.50
C ARG A 82 7.51 7.92 1.11
N GLY A 83 8.14 8.57 0.15
CA GLY A 83 8.16 8.09 -1.24
C GLY A 83 6.96 8.58 -2.06
N PRO A 84 6.81 8.10 -3.28
CA PRO A 84 5.79 8.53 -4.24
C PRO A 84 4.41 7.91 -3.96
N VAL A 85 3.98 7.88 -2.67
CA VAL A 85 2.79 7.13 -2.21
C VAL A 85 1.53 7.52 -2.97
N ALA A 86 1.30 8.82 -3.19
CA ALA A 86 0.11 9.29 -3.91
C ALA A 86 0.09 8.79 -5.37
N ALA A 87 1.24 8.88 -6.05
CA ALA A 87 1.40 8.42 -7.43
C ALA A 87 1.19 6.91 -7.55
N GLU A 88 1.76 6.14 -6.61
CA GLU A 88 1.59 4.68 -6.54
C GLU A 88 0.15 4.25 -6.31
N LEU A 89 -0.53 4.88 -5.34
CA LEU A 89 -1.93 4.58 -5.04
C LEU A 89 -2.84 4.92 -6.22
N GLN A 90 -2.59 6.03 -6.89
CA GLN A 90 -3.33 6.41 -8.09
C GLN A 90 -3.09 5.42 -9.24
N ALA A 91 -1.83 5.05 -9.50
CA ALA A 91 -1.48 4.08 -10.53
C ALA A 91 -2.15 2.72 -10.29
N ALA A 92 -2.05 2.18 -9.07
CA ALA A 92 -2.69 0.93 -8.70
C ALA A 92 -4.23 1.02 -8.84
N ARG A 93 -4.85 2.10 -8.36
CA ARG A 93 -6.30 2.30 -8.48
C ARG A 93 -6.75 2.29 -9.94
N MET A 94 -6.02 2.99 -10.82
CA MET A 94 -6.36 3.06 -12.24
C MET A 94 -6.15 1.72 -12.94
N ALA A 95 -5.00 1.08 -12.74
CA ALA A 95 -4.67 -0.21 -13.36
C ALA A 95 -5.65 -1.32 -12.96
N LEU A 96 -6.14 -1.28 -11.72
CA LEU A 96 -7.13 -2.24 -11.18
C LEU A 96 -8.59 -1.82 -11.44
N GLY A 97 -8.84 -0.71 -12.12
CA GLY A 97 -10.19 -0.22 -12.41
C GLY A 97 -11.01 0.13 -11.16
N ARG A 98 -10.37 0.55 -10.06
CA ARG A 98 -11.06 0.81 -8.78
C ARG A 98 -11.57 2.26 -8.71
N ARG A 99 -12.74 2.44 -8.09
CA ARG A 99 -13.37 3.76 -7.92
C ARG A 99 -12.75 4.57 -6.79
N ALA A 100 -12.29 3.89 -5.73
CA ALA A 100 -11.74 4.49 -4.52
C ALA A 100 -10.50 3.75 -4.03
N THR A 101 -9.69 4.42 -3.22
CA THR A 101 -8.59 3.85 -2.45
C THR A 101 -8.87 4.09 -0.97
N VAL A 102 -8.74 3.05 -0.16
CA VAL A 102 -8.75 3.16 1.31
C VAL A 102 -7.31 3.12 1.78
N LEU A 103 -6.89 4.16 2.50
CA LEU A 103 -5.53 4.28 3.04
C LEU A 103 -5.57 4.20 4.57
N ALA A 104 -4.85 3.24 5.15
CA ALA A 104 -4.74 3.02 6.59
C ALA A 104 -3.26 2.91 7.00
N PRO A 105 -2.51 4.03 7.07
CA PRO A 105 -1.07 4.00 7.28
C PRO A 105 -0.65 3.88 8.76
N SER A 106 -1.60 3.88 9.70
CA SER A 106 -1.30 3.81 11.13
C SER A 106 -0.54 2.54 11.51
N LEU A 107 0.50 2.69 12.33
CA LEU A 107 1.28 1.62 12.93
C LEU A 107 1.52 1.96 14.42
N PRO A 108 0.52 1.76 15.29
CA PRO A 108 0.59 2.17 16.70
C PRO A 108 1.75 1.54 17.46
N ALA A 109 2.14 0.31 17.11
CA ALA A 109 3.29 -0.37 17.71
C ALA A 109 4.63 0.37 17.52
N GLN A 110 4.68 1.35 16.62
CA GLN A 110 5.84 2.22 16.37
C GLN A 110 5.49 3.70 16.59
N ASP A 111 4.49 3.99 17.42
CA ASP A 111 4.02 5.35 17.73
C ASP A 111 3.68 6.19 16.48
N ARG A 112 3.11 5.54 15.45
CA ARG A 112 2.65 6.19 14.22
C ARG A 112 1.15 6.03 14.09
N VAL A 113 0.42 7.14 14.22
CA VAL A 113 -1.04 7.14 14.27
C VAL A 113 -1.59 8.19 13.32
N VAL A 114 -2.69 7.87 12.66
CA VAL A 114 -3.49 8.89 11.96
C VAL A 114 -4.73 9.17 12.79
N ASP A 115 -4.88 10.42 13.20
CA ASP A 115 -6.04 10.92 13.93
C ASP A 115 -6.66 12.09 13.18
N ALA A 116 -7.95 11.99 12.86
CA ALA A 116 -8.71 13.01 12.13
C ALA A 116 -7.98 13.53 10.87
N GLY A 117 -7.31 12.62 10.13
CA GLY A 117 -6.55 12.96 8.92
C GLY A 117 -5.17 13.57 9.16
N ARG A 118 -4.69 13.63 10.42
CA ARG A 118 -3.34 14.09 10.78
C ARG A 118 -2.45 12.91 11.12
N LEU A 119 -1.26 12.87 10.54
CA LEU A 119 -0.23 11.90 10.89
C LEU A 119 0.53 12.39 12.13
N LEU A 120 0.57 11.55 13.16
CA LEU A 120 1.33 11.74 14.39
C LEU A 120 2.46 10.71 14.43
N ILE A 121 3.65 11.16 14.83
CA ILE A 121 4.85 10.31 15.02
C ILE A 121 5.40 10.62 16.41
N GLY A 122 5.49 9.62 17.28
CA GLY A 122 5.93 9.81 18.67
C GLY A 122 5.06 10.85 19.42
N GLY A 123 3.77 10.90 19.14
CA GLY A 123 2.82 11.84 19.72
C GLY A 123 2.86 13.27 19.15
N SER A 124 3.79 13.57 18.23
CA SER A 124 3.89 14.88 17.59
C SER A 124 3.24 14.88 16.20
N VAL A 125 2.53 15.95 15.85
CA VAL A 125 1.94 16.10 14.52
C VAL A 125 3.02 16.31 13.47
N ALA A 126 3.12 15.39 12.52
CA ALA A 126 4.05 15.48 11.39
C ALA A 126 3.44 16.26 10.20
N GLY A 127 2.10 16.24 10.06
CA GLY A 127 1.38 16.96 9.00
C GLY A 127 -0.02 16.37 8.79
N SER A 128 -0.82 16.98 7.93
CA SER A 128 -2.03 16.32 7.47
C SER A 128 -1.70 15.33 6.34
N VAL A 129 -2.42 14.21 6.30
CA VAL A 129 -2.25 13.19 5.24
C VAL A 129 -2.49 13.81 3.86
N ALA A 130 -3.49 14.72 3.74
CA ALA A 130 -3.79 15.41 2.50
C ALA A 130 -2.63 16.28 2.00
N GLU A 131 -1.97 17.03 2.91
CA GLU A 131 -0.81 17.86 2.58
C GLU A 131 0.40 17.02 2.21
N ILE A 132 0.68 15.95 2.98
CA ILE A 132 1.81 15.04 2.72
C ILE A 132 1.67 14.38 1.34
N LEU A 133 0.47 13.94 0.99
CA LEU A 133 0.21 13.27 -0.28
C LEU A 133 -0.08 14.25 -1.44
N GLY A 134 -0.38 15.51 -1.17
CA GLY A 134 -0.78 16.47 -2.19
C GLY A 134 -2.13 16.15 -2.85
N VAL A 135 -3.00 15.37 -2.21
CA VAL A 135 -4.31 14.97 -2.72
C VAL A 135 -5.40 15.13 -1.68
N ALA A 136 -6.63 15.32 -2.12
CA ALA A 136 -7.76 15.37 -1.21
C ALA A 136 -8.01 13.99 -0.57
N VAL A 137 -8.20 13.96 0.74
CA VAL A 137 -8.57 12.77 1.51
C VAL A 137 -9.81 13.06 2.35
N VAL A 138 -10.62 12.02 2.56
CA VAL A 138 -11.77 12.07 3.48
C VAL A 138 -11.40 11.20 4.69
N PRO A 139 -11.19 11.82 5.88
CA PRO A 139 -10.95 11.05 7.09
C PRO A 139 -12.19 10.22 7.45
N VAL A 140 -11.97 8.91 7.68
CA VAL A 140 -13.03 7.99 8.12
C VAL A 140 -12.67 7.50 9.52
N PRO A 141 -13.52 7.79 10.54
CA PRO A 141 -13.28 7.27 11.89
C PRO A 141 -13.35 5.75 11.90
N VAL A 142 -12.55 5.10 12.76
CA VAL A 142 -12.51 3.64 12.83
C VAL A 142 -13.87 3.03 13.23
N GLU A 143 -14.65 3.75 14.02
CA GLU A 143 -15.99 3.35 14.44
C GLU A 143 -16.95 3.22 13.24
N ALA A 144 -16.81 4.07 12.24
CA ALA A 144 -17.60 4.02 11.02
C ALA A 144 -17.34 2.76 10.18
N LEU A 145 -16.17 2.14 10.33
CA LEU A 145 -15.85 0.86 9.66
C LEU A 145 -16.70 -0.28 10.23
N ALA A 146 -16.90 -0.29 11.56
CA ALA A 146 -17.72 -1.28 12.24
C ALA A 146 -19.21 -1.14 11.87
N GLU A 147 -19.66 0.07 11.53
CA GLU A 147 -21.04 0.38 11.12
C GLU A 147 -21.31 0.16 9.61
N GLY A 148 -20.29 -0.29 8.86
CA GLY A 148 -20.45 -0.54 7.43
C GLY A 148 -20.56 0.73 6.56
N VAL A 149 -20.19 1.88 7.09
CA VAL A 149 -20.34 3.19 6.41
C VAL A 149 -19.51 3.29 5.12
N LEU A 150 -18.48 2.45 4.94
CA LEU A 150 -17.71 2.43 3.69
C LEU A 150 -18.43 1.80 2.50
N ALA A 151 -19.46 1.00 2.72
CA ALA A 151 -20.16 0.29 1.65
C ALA A 151 -20.69 1.23 0.53
N PRO A 152 -21.19 2.47 0.80
CA PRO A 152 -21.60 3.40 -0.23
C PRO A 152 -20.45 4.17 -0.89
N LEU A 153 -19.22 4.12 -0.35
CA LEU A 153 -18.07 4.89 -0.83
C LEU A 153 -17.16 4.10 -1.78
N VAL A 154 -17.36 2.79 -1.89
CA VAL A 154 -16.49 1.86 -2.67
C VAL A 154 -17.16 1.35 -3.98
#